data_841f9ed2d1f3a81600b04c6e43c063c2
#
_entry.id   841f9ed2d1f3a81600b04c6e43c063c2
#
_cell.length_a   1.000
_cell.length_b   1.000
_cell.length_c   1.000
_cell.angle_alpha   90.00
_cell.angle_beta   90.00
_cell.angle_gamma   90.00
#
_symmetry.space_group_name_H-M   'P 1'
#
loop_
_entity.id
_entity.type
_entity.pdbx_description
1 polymer ?
#
loop_
_entity_poly.entity_id
_entity_poly.type
_entity_poly.pdbx_seq_one_letter_code
_entity_poly.pdbx_strand_id
1 'polypeptide(L)'
;VIYEHHFDKVIKEFKKDGRYRVFNDIIRERGNFPKAIWYGKYAPKNIVNWCSNDYLGMGQNQYVIDAMHTALDQTGAGSGGTRNIGGTSQYHVTLERELASLHQRESALLFSSAYVANEWSIIALSRIIPNICFVSDNKNHASLIMGVKHSRADKIIFKHNDMEDLENCLKKAVKAKQTPCILFESVYSMDGDIAPIKDIVELAKKYSAITYIDEVHAVGLYGPTGAGYCEHLNLYSDDIDIINGTLGKAFGVQGGYISGNQKIIDAIRSVASGFIFTTSISPVMCAGAIASIKYLKDHDWLRREHQKKANQLKHMLNHAEIKVHENACTHIIPVMINDAFKCKTASDKLLNDYGIYIQPINSPTVESGTERLRIAPTPYHTDTMMVELVSALKNVLFK
;
A
#
# COMPACT_ATOMS: atom_id res chain seq x y z
N VAL A 1 -9.10 37.16 10.88
CA VAL A 1 -8.08 37.43 9.85
C VAL A 1 -8.72 37.29 8.48
N ILE A 2 -8.34 38.15 7.50
CA ILE A 2 -9.03 38.26 6.18
C ILE A 2 -9.11 36.90 5.43
N TYR A 3 -8.20 35.97 5.63
CA TYR A 3 -8.15 34.68 4.93
C TYR A 3 -8.82 33.53 5.69
N GLU A 4 -9.20 33.68 6.94
CA GLU A 4 -9.81 32.58 7.74
C GLU A 4 -11.10 32.04 7.15
N HIS A 5 -11.90 32.91 6.51
CA HIS A 5 -13.13 32.51 5.86
C HIS A 5 -12.94 31.47 4.75
N HIS A 6 -11.76 31.44 4.08
CA HIS A 6 -11.48 30.42 3.07
C HIS A 6 -11.32 29.05 3.70
N PHE A 7 -10.62 28.94 4.85
CA PHE A 7 -10.47 27.68 5.59
C PHE A 7 -11.82 27.21 6.16
N ASP A 8 -12.59 28.13 6.76
CA ASP A 8 -13.94 27.82 7.27
C ASP A 8 -14.86 27.29 6.16
N LYS A 9 -14.80 27.89 4.98
CA LYS A 9 -15.58 27.45 3.82
C LYS A 9 -15.25 26.01 3.45
N VAL A 10 -13.99 25.69 3.30
CA VAL A 10 -13.51 24.34 2.96
C VAL A 10 -13.93 23.31 4.02
N ILE A 11 -13.74 23.64 5.32
CA ILE A 11 -14.14 22.76 6.42
C ILE A 11 -15.65 22.51 6.42
N LYS A 12 -16.47 23.56 6.20
CA LYS A 12 -17.91 23.44 6.13
C LYS A 12 -18.36 22.57 4.95
N GLU A 13 -17.73 22.74 3.79
CA GLU A 13 -17.99 21.90 2.60
C GLU A 13 -17.69 20.43 2.89
N PHE A 14 -16.50 20.10 3.43
CA PHE A 14 -16.16 18.72 3.79
C PHE A 14 -17.11 18.10 4.82
N LYS A 15 -17.57 18.89 5.81
CA LYS A 15 -18.57 18.43 6.79
C LYS A 15 -19.92 18.19 6.14
N LYS A 16 -20.35 19.10 5.25
CA LYS A 16 -21.61 18.99 4.50
C LYS A 16 -21.66 17.75 3.62
N ASP A 17 -20.54 17.39 2.98
CA ASP A 17 -20.45 16.27 2.04
C ASP A 17 -20.09 14.93 2.73
N GLY A 18 -19.99 14.87 4.06
CA GLY A 18 -19.58 13.68 4.79
C GLY A 18 -18.11 13.28 4.57
N ARG A 19 -17.28 14.16 4.01
CA ARG A 19 -15.86 13.93 3.69
C ARG A 19 -14.90 14.40 4.77
N TYR A 20 -15.38 15.01 5.84
CA TYR A 20 -14.56 15.48 6.93
C TYR A 20 -13.96 14.31 7.69
N ARG A 21 -12.62 14.21 7.67
CA ARG A 21 -11.88 13.11 8.28
C ARG A 21 -11.67 13.38 9.77
N VAL A 22 -12.06 12.40 10.59
CA VAL A 22 -11.75 12.37 12.02
C VAL A 22 -10.71 11.28 12.25
N PHE A 23 -9.62 11.65 12.93
CA PHE A 23 -8.56 10.70 13.30
C PHE A 23 -8.88 10.16 14.70
N ASN A 24 -9.07 8.84 14.78
CA ASN A 24 -9.31 8.19 16.05
C ASN A 24 -8.00 8.03 16.83
N ASP A 25 -8.01 8.43 18.09
CA ASP A 25 -6.89 8.24 19.01
C ASP A 25 -6.91 6.79 19.50
N ILE A 26 -5.93 5.98 19.06
CA ILE A 26 -5.90 4.53 19.29
C ILE A 26 -4.50 4.11 19.71
N ILE A 27 -4.41 3.36 20.80
CA ILE A 27 -3.20 2.62 21.17
C ILE A 27 -3.36 1.15 20.79
N ARG A 28 -2.49 0.68 19.92
CA ARG A 28 -2.34 -0.75 19.59
C ARG A 28 -1.49 -1.40 20.68
N GLU A 29 -2.10 -2.18 21.55
CA GLU A 29 -1.39 -2.86 22.62
C GLU A 29 -0.57 -4.03 22.09
N ARG A 30 0.72 -4.04 22.43
CA ARG A 30 1.60 -5.14 22.10
C ARG A 30 1.12 -6.43 22.79
N GLY A 31 1.10 -7.54 22.03
CA GLY A 31 0.64 -8.84 22.50
C GLY A 31 -0.87 -9.05 22.42
N ASN A 32 -1.65 -8.02 22.10
CA ASN A 32 -3.11 -8.09 21.99
C ASN A 32 -3.65 -7.85 20.56
N PHE A 33 -2.77 -7.75 19.57
CA PHE A 33 -3.18 -7.54 18.19
C PHE A 33 -4.18 -8.63 17.71
N PRO A 34 -5.29 -8.26 17.03
CA PRO A 34 -5.67 -6.96 16.47
C PRO A 34 -6.47 -6.05 17.43
N LYS A 35 -6.52 -6.36 18.72
CA LYS A 35 -7.16 -5.50 19.72
C LYS A 35 -6.37 -4.20 19.92
N ALA A 36 -7.09 -3.16 20.32
CA ALA A 36 -6.53 -1.84 20.61
C ALA A 36 -7.39 -1.13 21.65
N ILE A 37 -6.88 -0.06 22.22
CA ILE A 37 -7.63 0.85 23.08
C ILE A 37 -7.93 2.11 22.27
N TRP A 38 -9.21 2.46 22.15
CA TRP A 38 -9.66 3.72 21.56
C TRP A 38 -9.94 4.73 22.65
N TYR A 39 -9.30 5.89 22.55
CA TYR A 39 -9.52 7.05 23.41
C TYR A 39 -10.57 7.95 22.79
N GLY A 40 -11.83 7.56 22.94
CA GLY A 40 -12.97 8.33 22.45
C GLY A 40 -13.30 9.52 23.36
N LYS A 41 -14.45 10.16 23.06
CA LYS A 41 -14.89 11.39 23.76
C LYS A 41 -15.09 11.19 25.27
N TYR A 42 -15.42 9.98 25.74
CA TYR A 42 -15.81 9.74 27.14
C TYR A 42 -14.74 8.96 27.90
N ALA A 43 -14.69 7.67 27.71
CA ALA A 43 -13.73 6.79 28.38
C ALA A 43 -13.01 5.89 27.37
N PRO A 44 -11.79 5.45 27.67
CA PRO A 44 -11.10 4.46 26.86
C PRO A 44 -11.94 3.19 26.68
N LYS A 45 -11.98 2.65 25.45
CA LYS A 45 -12.75 1.46 25.11
C LYS A 45 -11.88 0.46 24.35
N ASN A 46 -12.00 -0.81 24.71
CA ASN A 46 -11.39 -1.90 23.93
C ASN A 46 -12.11 -2.05 22.60
N ILE A 47 -11.34 -2.15 21.53
CA ILE A 47 -11.83 -2.31 20.16
C ILE A 47 -11.06 -3.40 19.44
N VAL A 48 -11.65 -3.93 18.36
CA VAL A 48 -10.97 -4.80 17.39
C VAL A 48 -10.76 -4.00 16.10
N ASN A 49 -9.52 -3.91 15.66
CA ASN A 49 -9.14 -3.15 14.46
C ASN A 49 -9.19 -4.03 13.22
N TRP A 50 -10.12 -3.75 12.30
CA TRP A 50 -10.34 -4.46 11.06
C TRP A 50 -9.82 -3.74 9.81
N CYS A 51 -9.14 -2.60 9.97
CA CYS A 51 -8.63 -1.80 8.85
C CYS A 51 -7.13 -1.50 8.94
N SER A 52 -6.39 -2.22 9.79
CA SER A 52 -4.94 -2.08 9.86
C SER A 52 -4.27 -2.57 8.58
N ASN A 53 -3.26 -1.83 8.09
CA ASN A 53 -2.39 -2.29 7.01
C ASN A 53 -1.22 -3.17 7.52
N ASP A 54 -1.04 -3.35 8.81
CA ASP A 54 -0.13 -4.34 9.40
C ASP A 54 -0.75 -5.73 9.25
N TYR A 55 -0.81 -6.21 8.02
CA TYR A 55 -1.58 -7.40 7.60
C TYR A 55 -1.18 -8.68 8.33
N LEU A 56 0.09 -8.79 8.73
CA LEU A 56 0.65 -9.96 9.40
C LEU A 56 1.00 -9.73 10.87
N GLY A 57 0.72 -8.53 11.41
CA GLY A 57 1.06 -8.16 12.78
C GLY A 57 2.56 -8.06 13.06
N MET A 58 3.37 -7.88 12.01
CA MET A 58 4.82 -7.82 12.14
C MET A 58 5.31 -6.61 12.93
N GLY A 59 4.54 -5.51 12.95
CA GLY A 59 4.84 -4.35 13.80
C GLY A 59 4.80 -4.63 15.31
N GLN A 60 4.27 -5.80 15.72
CA GLN A 60 4.24 -6.24 17.11
C GLN A 60 5.02 -7.55 17.35
N ASN A 61 5.67 -8.08 16.31
CA ASN A 61 6.44 -9.30 16.39
C ASN A 61 7.69 -9.10 17.26
N GLN A 62 7.90 -10.02 18.23
CA GLN A 62 9.02 -9.91 19.18
C GLN A 62 10.38 -9.88 18.48
N TYR A 63 10.57 -10.73 17.47
CA TYR A 63 11.83 -10.81 16.71
C TYR A 63 12.18 -9.47 16.02
N VAL A 64 11.16 -8.79 15.48
CA VAL A 64 11.31 -7.46 14.87
C VAL A 64 11.67 -6.41 15.92
N ILE A 65 10.97 -6.42 17.06
CA ILE A 65 11.17 -5.46 18.13
C ILE A 65 12.56 -5.62 18.76
N ASP A 66 13.03 -6.85 18.98
CA ASP A 66 14.35 -7.11 19.55
C ASP A 66 15.48 -6.61 18.63
N ALA A 67 15.33 -6.80 17.31
CA ALA A 67 16.27 -6.24 16.35
C ALA A 67 16.29 -4.70 16.37
N MET A 68 15.12 -4.07 16.55
CA MET A 68 15.02 -2.62 16.67
C MET A 68 15.67 -2.10 17.96
N HIS A 69 15.47 -2.77 19.09
CA HIS A 69 16.14 -2.44 20.35
C HIS A 69 17.66 -2.53 20.21
N THR A 70 18.16 -3.62 19.63
CA THR A 70 19.59 -3.79 19.38
C THR A 70 20.17 -2.65 18.54
N ALA A 71 19.48 -2.26 17.46
CA ALA A 71 19.92 -1.17 16.61
C ALA A 71 19.85 0.19 17.33
N LEU A 72 18.82 0.42 18.16
CA LEU A 72 18.68 1.64 18.96
C LEU A 72 19.85 1.80 19.92
N ASP A 73 20.21 0.74 20.63
CA ASP A 73 21.33 0.76 21.60
C ASP A 73 22.68 0.98 20.89
N GLN A 74 22.86 0.47 19.67
CA GLN A 74 24.10 0.59 18.92
C GLN A 74 24.26 1.92 18.18
N THR A 75 23.18 2.50 17.67
CA THR A 75 23.26 3.62 16.71
C THR A 75 22.49 4.86 17.14
N GLY A 76 21.70 4.78 18.20
CA GLY A 76 20.77 5.86 18.59
C GLY A 76 19.52 5.92 17.70
N ALA A 77 18.67 6.92 17.91
CA ALA A 77 17.32 7.00 17.37
C ALA A 77 17.26 7.45 15.90
N GLY A 78 18.19 8.27 15.44
CA GLY A 78 18.12 8.97 14.16
C GLY A 78 19.20 8.56 13.17
N SER A 79 19.02 8.97 11.91
CA SER A 79 19.98 8.68 10.82
C SER A 79 21.10 9.72 10.69
N GLY A 80 20.96 10.89 11.31
CA GLY A 80 21.94 11.97 11.27
C GLY A 80 21.91 12.85 10.00
N GLY A 81 21.11 12.51 8.98
CA GLY A 81 21.01 13.32 7.76
C GLY A 81 20.41 12.58 6.56
N THR A 82 20.62 13.19 5.38
CA THR A 82 20.27 12.52 4.11
C THR A 82 21.27 11.43 3.80
N ARG A 83 20.94 10.52 2.87
CA ARG A 83 21.83 9.44 2.46
C ARG A 83 23.20 9.93 1.98
N ASN A 84 23.26 11.09 1.34
CA ASN A 84 24.49 11.69 0.84
C ASN A 84 25.31 12.42 1.90
N ILE A 85 24.68 12.88 2.99
CA ILE A 85 25.35 13.69 4.02
C ILE A 85 25.21 13.02 5.38
N GLY A 86 26.01 11.96 5.58
CA GLY A 86 26.13 11.27 6.88
C GLY A 86 24.96 10.37 7.25
N GLY A 87 23.86 10.33 6.49
CA GLY A 87 22.66 9.54 6.80
C GLY A 87 22.69 8.11 6.25
N THR A 88 23.76 7.64 5.64
CA THR A 88 23.93 6.25 5.24
C THR A 88 24.62 5.46 6.35
N SER A 89 24.02 4.36 6.75
CA SER A 89 24.59 3.40 7.71
C SER A 89 24.67 2.00 7.12
N GLN A 90 25.38 1.10 7.80
CA GLN A 90 25.42 -0.32 7.45
C GLN A 90 24.02 -0.95 7.37
N TYR A 91 23.08 -0.50 8.21
CA TYR A 91 21.69 -0.99 8.19
C TYR A 91 20.96 -0.66 6.89
N HIS A 92 21.17 0.54 6.32
CA HIS A 92 20.61 0.89 5.01
C HIS A 92 21.15 0.00 3.90
N VAL A 93 22.48 -0.17 3.84
CA VAL A 93 23.13 -0.99 2.81
C VAL A 93 22.68 -2.44 2.90
N THR A 94 22.58 -2.97 4.12
CA THR A 94 22.12 -4.34 4.35
C THR A 94 20.66 -4.51 3.93
N LEU A 95 19.79 -3.56 4.28
CA LEU A 95 18.37 -3.62 3.91
C LEU A 95 18.18 -3.55 2.39
N GLU A 96 18.90 -2.67 1.69
CA GLU A 96 18.85 -2.59 0.23
C GLU A 96 19.27 -3.91 -0.44
N ARG A 97 20.30 -4.57 0.10
CA ARG A 97 20.72 -5.92 -0.37
C ARG A 97 19.66 -6.99 -0.08
N GLU A 98 19.06 -6.99 1.11
CA GLU A 98 17.99 -7.94 1.45
C GLU A 98 16.76 -7.76 0.56
N LEU A 99 16.39 -6.52 0.24
CA LEU A 99 15.28 -6.20 -0.66
C LEU A 99 15.59 -6.61 -2.10
N ALA A 100 16.78 -6.32 -2.60
CA ALA A 100 17.22 -6.78 -3.91
C ALA A 100 17.19 -8.32 -4.00
N SER A 101 17.72 -9.01 -2.98
CA SER A 101 17.67 -10.47 -2.87
C SER A 101 16.25 -11.02 -2.79
N LEU A 102 15.35 -10.37 -2.03
CA LEU A 102 13.96 -10.77 -1.90
C LEU A 102 13.27 -10.81 -3.27
N HIS A 103 13.48 -9.78 -4.07
CA HIS A 103 12.89 -9.66 -5.41
C HIS A 103 13.71 -10.31 -6.52
N GLN A 104 14.84 -10.96 -6.20
CA GLN A 104 15.79 -11.54 -7.17
C GLN A 104 16.21 -10.50 -8.23
N ARG A 105 16.53 -9.28 -7.75
CA ARG A 105 16.97 -8.14 -8.56
C ARG A 105 18.40 -7.76 -8.24
N GLU A 106 19.03 -6.98 -9.14
CA GLU A 106 20.42 -6.55 -8.96
C GLU A 106 20.57 -5.51 -7.84
N SER A 107 19.56 -4.64 -7.67
CA SER A 107 19.63 -3.53 -6.73
C SER A 107 18.26 -3.12 -6.16
N ALA A 108 18.30 -2.43 -5.02
CA ALA A 108 17.16 -1.74 -4.44
C ALA A 108 17.59 -0.38 -3.88
N LEU A 109 16.64 0.53 -3.73
CA LEU A 109 16.83 1.87 -3.20
C LEU A 109 15.74 2.20 -2.18
N LEU A 110 16.13 2.60 -0.97
CA LEU A 110 15.24 2.95 0.13
C LEU A 110 14.76 4.40 0.05
N PHE A 111 13.48 4.59 0.35
CA PHE A 111 12.82 5.89 0.52
C PHE A 111 12.11 5.96 1.87
N SER A 112 11.74 7.16 2.30
CA SER A 112 10.99 7.38 3.56
C SER A 112 9.60 6.72 3.56
N SER A 113 9.00 6.49 2.39
CA SER A 113 7.76 5.75 2.19
C SER A 113 7.64 5.28 0.73
N ALA A 114 6.75 4.32 0.48
CA ALA A 114 6.42 3.89 -0.89
C ALA A 114 5.75 5.00 -1.71
N TYR A 115 5.02 5.92 -1.05
CA TYR A 115 4.49 7.10 -1.70
C TYR A 115 5.60 7.95 -2.32
N VAL A 116 6.63 8.27 -1.51
CA VAL A 116 7.80 9.04 -1.95
C VAL A 116 8.60 8.26 -3.00
N ALA A 117 8.73 6.94 -2.85
CA ALA A 117 9.39 6.07 -3.83
C ALA A 117 8.70 6.15 -5.21
N ASN A 118 7.37 6.00 -5.26
CA ASN A 118 6.59 6.14 -6.51
C ASN A 118 6.77 7.52 -7.13
N GLU A 119 6.47 8.56 -6.36
CA GLU A 119 6.46 9.93 -6.87
C GLU A 119 7.82 10.33 -7.46
N TRP A 120 8.89 10.10 -6.70
CA TRP A 120 10.22 10.56 -7.12
C TRP A 120 10.89 9.64 -8.14
N SER A 121 10.56 8.36 -8.18
CA SER A 121 11.03 7.48 -9.24
C SER A 121 10.41 7.85 -10.59
N ILE A 122 9.11 8.13 -10.63
CA ILE A 122 8.41 8.57 -11.86
C ILE A 122 8.95 9.93 -12.34
N ILE A 123 9.15 10.88 -11.42
CA ILE A 123 9.78 12.17 -11.76
C ILE A 123 11.20 11.97 -12.26
N ALA A 124 12.00 11.08 -11.66
CA ALA A 124 13.35 10.80 -12.10
C ALA A 124 13.35 10.17 -13.52
N LEU A 125 12.48 9.18 -13.76
CA LEU A 125 12.34 8.57 -15.10
C LEU A 125 12.04 9.60 -16.19
N SER A 126 11.19 10.59 -15.90
CA SER A 126 10.88 11.64 -16.88
C SER A 126 12.06 12.56 -17.21
N ARG A 127 13.02 12.68 -16.29
CA ARG A 127 14.24 13.46 -16.50
C ARG A 127 15.35 12.67 -17.17
N ILE A 128 15.33 11.34 -17.02
CA ILE A 128 16.35 10.43 -17.56
C ILE A 128 16.02 10.01 -18.98
N ILE A 129 14.73 9.73 -19.27
CA ILE A 129 14.30 9.15 -20.54
C ILE A 129 13.62 10.23 -21.39
N PRO A 130 14.24 10.64 -22.50
CA PRO A 130 13.61 11.59 -23.42
C PRO A 130 12.28 11.05 -23.99
N ASN A 131 11.30 11.93 -24.12
CA ASN A 131 9.99 11.61 -24.70
C ASN A 131 9.27 10.42 -24.03
N ILE A 132 9.48 10.21 -22.73
CA ILE A 132 8.72 9.19 -21.99
C ILE A 132 7.23 9.55 -21.98
N CYS A 133 6.37 8.55 -22.15
CA CYS A 133 4.93 8.66 -21.99
C CYS A 133 4.45 7.65 -20.93
N PHE A 134 3.86 8.13 -19.86
CA PHE A 134 3.31 7.26 -18.83
C PHE A 134 1.94 6.74 -19.24
N VAL A 135 1.83 5.43 -19.42
CA VAL A 135 0.58 4.72 -19.71
C VAL A 135 0.07 4.14 -18.39
N SER A 136 -0.87 4.84 -17.76
CA SER A 136 -1.26 4.59 -16.36
C SER A 136 -2.65 3.99 -16.26
N ASP A 137 -2.82 2.94 -15.44
CA ASP A 137 -4.14 2.45 -15.08
C ASP A 137 -4.96 3.55 -14.37
N ASN A 138 -6.26 3.65 -14.68
CA ASN A 138 -7.11 4.72 -14.16
C ASN A 138 -7.43 4.57 -12.66
N LYS A 139 -7.17 3.41 -12.05
CA LYS A 139 -7.34 3.15 -10.61
C LYS A 139 -6.04 3.13 -9.82
N ASN A 140 -4.94 3.55 -10.42
CA ASN A 140 -3.66 3.65 -9.75
C ASN A 140 -3.73 4.52 -8.49
N HIS A 141 -2.92 4.16 -7.49
CA HIS A 141 -2.78 4.89 -6.24
C HIS A 141 -2.34 6.35 -6.46
N ALA A 142 -2.79 7.24 -5.57
CA ALA A 142 -2.50 8.67 -5.62
C ALA A 142 -1.00 8.99 -5.79
N SER A 143 -0.09 8.17 -5.26
CA SER A 143 1.36 8.38 -5.41
C SER A 143 1.84 8.24 -6.86
N LEU A 144 1.31 7.26 -7.61
CA LEU A 144 1.59 7.11 -9.04
C LEU A 144 1.01 8.29 -9.83
N ILE A 145 -0.24 8.65 -9.55
CA ILE A 145 -0.93 9.78 -10.18
C ILE A 145 -0.15 11.09 -9.95
N MET A 146 0.31 11.34 -8.72
CA MET A 146 1.07 12.54 -8.37
C MET A 146 2.47 12.53 -8.99
N GLY A 147 3.14 11.38 -9.04
CA GLY A 147 4.40 11.22 -9.75
C GLY A 147 4.26 11.60 -11.23
N VAL A 148 3.25 11.07 -11.90
CA VAL A 148 2.95 11.43 -13.31
C VAL A 148 2.61 12.91 -13.46
N LYS A 149 1.79 13.47 -12.58
CA LYS A 149 1.42 14.90 -12.61
C LYS A 149 2.63 15.81 -12.43
N HIS A 150 3.48 15.50 -11.45
CA HIS A 150 4.66 16.33 -11.12
C HIS A 150 5.82 16.12 -12.11
N SER A 151 5.88 14.99 -12.81
CA SER A 151 6.87 14.74 -13.86
C SER A 151 6.72 15.70 -15.06
N ARG A 152 5.51 16.19 -15.29
CA ARG A 152 5.10 16.99 -16.47
C ARG A 152 5.33 16.27 -17.82
N ALA A 153 5.61 14.98 -17.80
CA ALA A 153 5.70 14.16 -19.00
C ALA A 153 4.31 13.87 -19.58
N ASP A 154 4.29 13.46 -20.83
CA ASP A 154 3.06 13.01 -21.48
C ASP A 154 2.49 11.77 -20.78
N LYS A 155 1.18 11.67 -20.79
CA LYS A 155 0.45 10.56 -20.17
C LYS A 155 -0.75 10.14 -20.98
N ILE A 156 -1.03 8.85 -20.95
CA ILE A 156 -2.26 8.24 -21.47
C ILE A 156 -2.83 7.38 -20.34
N ILE A 157 -4.13 7.54 -20.04
CA ILE A 157 -4.79 6.75 -19.01
C ILE A 157 -5.59 5.65 -19.70
N PHE A 158 -5.35 4.39 -19.32
CA PHE A 158 -6.13 3.27 -19.82
C PHE A 158 -7.16 2.81 -18.80
N LYS A 159 -8.23 2.20 -19.29
CA LYS A 159 -9.32 1.66 -18.44
C LYS A 159 -8.78 0.53 -17.58
N HIS A 160 -9.21 0.52 -16.34
CA HIS A 160 -8.79 -0.44 -15.33
C HIS A 160 -8.85 -1.88 -15.82
N ASN A 161 -7.70 -2.56 -15.80
CA ASN A 161 -7.52 -3.95 -16.19
C ASN A 161 -8.01 -4.31 -17.63
N ASP A 162 -8.19 -3.31 -18.50
CA ASP A 162 -8.63 -3.49 -19.89
C ASP A 162 -7.40 -3.57 -20.82
N MET A 163 -7.05 -4.78 -21.23
CA MET A 163 -5.85 -5.04 -22.05
C MET A 163 -6.00 -4.57 -23.49
N GLU A 164 -7.22 -4.52 -24.02
CA GLU A 164 -7.45 -3.94 -25.35
C GLU A 164 -7.23 -2.42 -25.33
N ASP A 165 -7.74 -1.75 -24.31
CA ASP A 165 -7.53 -0.30 -24.16
C ASP A 165 -6.06 0.01 -23.85
N LEU A 166 -5.37 -0.80 -23.02
CA LEU A 166 -3.93 -0.70 -22.79
C LEU A 166 -3.14 -0.81 -24.12
N GLU A 167 -3.44 -1.82 -24.93
CA GLU A 167 -2.78 -1.99 -26.23
C GLU A 167 -3.00 -0.77 -27.15
N ASN A 168 -4.23 -0.25 -27.20
CA ASN A 168 -4.55 0.95 -27.96
C ASN A 168 -3.80 2.20 -27.46
N CYS A 169 -3.60 2.33 -26.15
CA CYS A 169 -2.79 3.39 -25.55
C CYS A 169 -1.31 3.25 -25.91
N LEU A 170 -0.76 2.04 -25.86
CA LEU A 170 0.63 1.76 -26.28
C LEU A 170 0.86 2.06 -27.76
N LYS A 171 -0.06 1.66 -28.65
CA LYS A 171 -0.02 2.01 -30.08
C LYS A 171 0.03 3.54 -30.31
N LYS A 172 -0.75 4.31 -29.55
CA LYS A 172 -0.74 5.78 -29.63
C LYS A 172 0.61 6.37 -29.22
N ALA A 173 1.19 5.92 -28.09
CA ALA A 173 2.48 6.37 -27.61
C ALA A 173 3.61 6.07 -28.62
N VAL A 174 3.67 4.84 -29.13
CA VAL A 174 4.67 4.43 -30.13
C VAL A 174 4.52 5.20 -31.46
N LYS A 175 3.28 5.41 -31.93
CA LYS A 175 3.02 6.24 -33.13
C LYS A 175 3.50 7.68 -32.95
N ALA A 176 3.43 8.22 -31.73
CA ALA A 176 3.97 9.53 -31.37
C ALA A 176 5.50 9.54 -31.16
N LYS A 177 6.19 8.43 -31.39
CA LYS A 177 7.63 8.24 -31.18
C LYS A 177 8.04 8.48 -29.71
N GLN A 178 7.18 8.12 -28.79
CA GLN A 178 7.42 8.21 -27.36
C GLN A 178 7.88 6.85 -26.81
N THR A 179 8.62 6.87 -25.70
CA THR A 179 8.96 5.68 -24.93
C THR A 179 7.86 5.40 -23.92
N PRO A 180 7.03 4.37 -24.08
CA PRO A 180 5.95 4.10 -23.15
C PRO A 180 6.49 3.50 -21.85
N CYS A 181 5.91 3.94 -20.72
CA CYS A 181 6.14 3.35 -19.39
C CYS A 181 4.78 3.01 -18.78
N ILE A 182 4.51 1.72 -18.59
CA ILE A 182 3.25 1.24 -18.04
C ILE A 182 3.32 1.30 -16.51
N LEU A 183 2.34 1.99 -15.89
CA LEU A 183 2.21 2.11 -14.44
C LEU A 183 0.94 1.39 -13.98
N PHE A 184 1.07 0.44 -13.06
CA PHE A 184 -0.04 -0.34 -12.52
C PHE A 184 0.28 -0.91 -11.14
N GLU A 185 -0.77 -1.28 -10.37
CA GLU A 185 -0.64 -2.00 -9.10
C GLU A 185 -0.83 -3.50 -9.31
N SER A 186 -0.14 -4.35 -8.56
CA SER A 186 -0.40 -5.79 -8.60
C SER A 186 -1.71 -6.16 -7.90
N VAL A 187 -1.92 -5.56 -6.72
CA VAL A 187 -3.15 -5.67 -5.91
C VAL A 187 -3.68 -4.27 -5.65
N TYR A 188 -4.85 -3.96 -6.17
CA TYR A 188 -5.45 -2.63 -6.04
C TYR A 188 -6.03 -2.38 -4.66
N SER A 189 -5.64 -1.27 -4.08
CA SER A 189 -5.81 -0.97 -2.66
C SER A 189 -7.26 -0.79 -2.21
N MET A 190 -8.17 -0.39 -3.13
CA MET A 190 -9.54 -0.04 -2.78
C MET A 190 -10.57 -1.06 -3.27
N ASP A 191 -10.30 -1.74 -4.37
CA ASP A 191 -11.20 -2.72 -4.97
C ASP A 191 -10.84 -4.16 -4.56
N GLY A 192 -9.58 -4.40 -4.16
CA GLY A 192 -9.12 -5.71 -3.72
C GLY A 192 -8.99 -6.74 -4.85
N ASP A 193 -8.89 -6.27 -6.08
CA ASP A 193 -8.64 -7.07 -7.26
C ASP A 193 -7.17 -7.10 -7.66
N ILE A 194 -6.84 -7.84 -8.69
CA ILE A 194 -5.48 -8.11 -9.17
C ILE A 194 -5.38 -7.70 -10.63
N ALA A 195 -4.26 -7.06 -11.00
CA ALA A 195 -3.96 -6.78 -12.39
C ALA A 195 -3.71 -8.05 -13.20
N PRO A 196 -4.04 -8.08 -14.49
CA PRO A 196 -3.65 -9.15 -15.41
C PRO A 196 -2.17 -9.01 -15.80
N ILE A 197 -1.27 -9.23 -14.81
CA ILE A 197 0.16 -8.87 -14.89
C ILE A 197 0.86 -9.54 -16.07
N LYS A 198 0.55 -10.82 -16.36
CA LYS A 198 1.16 -11.54 -17.47
C LYS A 198 0.84 -10.91 -18.82
N ASP A 199 -0.43 -10.54 -19.02
CA ASP A 199 -0.89 -9.90 -20.26
C ASP A 199 -0.26 -8.49 -20.41
N ILE A 200 -0.12 -7.75 -19.29
CA ILE A 200 0.59 -6.46 -19.26
C ILE A 200 2.05 -6.64 -19.68
N VAL A 201 2.74 -7.65 -19.16
CA VAL A 201 4.13 -7.97 -19.50
C VAL A 201 4.27 -8.34 -20.99
N GLU A 202 3.35 -9.15 -21.54
CA GLU A 202 3.34 -9.48 -22.97
C GLU A 202 3.18 -8.24 -23.85
N LEU A 203 2.26 -7.35 -23.48
CA LEU A 203 2.08 -6.08 -24.18
C LEU A 203 3.30 -5.17 -24.03
N ALA A 204 3.90 -5.11 -22.83
CA ALA A 204 5.12 -4.33 -22.62
C ALA A 204 6.27 -4.81 -23.53
N LYS A 205 6.49 -6.11 -23.61
CA LYS A 205 7.49 -6.71 -24.52
C LYS A 205 7.20 -6.38 -25.99
N LYS A 206 5.94 -6.53 -26.41
CA LYS A 206 5.49 -6.25 -27.78
C LYS A 206 5.73 -4.81 -28.22
N TYR A 207 5.57 -3.86 -27.32
CA TYR A 207 5.70 -2.42 -27.60
C TYR A 207 6.98 -1.80 -27.05
N SER A 208 7.93 -2.61 -26.55
CA SER A 208 9.18 -2.15 -25.90
C SER A 208 8.90 -1.10 -24.81
N ALA A 209 7.85 -1.31 -24.03
CA ALA A 209 7.45 -0.43 -22.95
C ALA A 209 8.18 -0.80 -21.66
N ILE A 210 8.53 0.21 -20.85
CA ILE A 210 9.03 0.03 -19.49
C ILE A 210 7.88 -0.40 -18.59
N THR A 211 8.12 -1.33 -17.69
CA THR A 211 7.15 -1.80 -16.69
C THR A 211 7.49 -1.26 -15.30
N TYR A 212 6.56 -0.57 -14.69
CA TYR A 212 6.63 -0.11 -13.30
C TYR A 212 5.43 -0.64 -12.53
N ILE A 213 5.67 -1.61 -11.64
CA ILE A 213 4.62 -2.23 -10.84
C ILE A 213 4.68 -1.77 -9.38
N ASP A 214 3.53 -1.41 -8.83
CA ASP A 214 3.36 -1.16 -7.39
C ASP A 214 2.89 -2.44 -6.68
N GLU A 215 3.77 -3.04 -5.92
CA GLU A 215 3.55 -4.26 -5.13
C GLU A 215 3.21 -3.99 -3.65
N VAL A 216 2.89 -2.74 -3.31
CA VAL A 216 2.72 -2.27 -1.92
C VAL A 216 1.69 -3.08 -1.13
N HIS A 217 0.67 -3.62 -1.80
CA HIS A 217 -0.35 -4.49 -1.19
C HIS A 217 -0.08 -5.99 -1.36
N ALA A 218 1.05 -6.36 -1.96
CA ALA A 218 1.38 -7.76 -2.23
C ALA A 218 2.68 -8.22 -1.55
N VAL A 219 3.68 -7.34 -1.38
CA VAL A 219 4.93 -7.68 -0.68
C VAL A 219 4.66 -8.11 0.76
N GLY A 220 5.34 -9.16 1.19
CA GLY A 220 5.13 -9.84 2.48
C GLY A 220 3.97 -10.84 2.48
N LEU A 221 3.07 -10.84 1.47
CA LEU A 221 1.80 -11.58 1.47
C LEU A 221 1.70 -12.66 0.40
N TYR A 222 2.29 -12.44 -0.75
CA TYR A 222 2.20 -13.34 -1.90
C TYR A 222 3.57 -13.84 -2.31
N GLY A 223 3.59 -14.99 -2.99
CA GLY A 223 4.80 -15.69 -3.39
C GLY A 223 5.41 -16.58 -2.30
N PRO A 224 6.26 -17.53 -2.67
CA PRO A 224 6.89 -18.48 -1.75
C PRO A 224 7.69 -17.80 -0.62
N THR A 225 8.44 -16.73 -0.93
CA THR A 225 9.25 -15.99 0.06
C THR A 225 8.59 -14.73 0.57
N GLY A 226 7.42 -14.34 -0.02
CA GLY A 226 6.74 -13.09 0.28
C GLY A 226 7.27 -11.90 -0.53
N ALA A 227 7.86 -12.15 -1.69
CA ALA A 227 8.35 -11.08 -2.56
C ALA A 227 7.23 -10.37 -3.35
N GLY A 228 5.99 -10.85 -3.27
CA GLY A 228 4.85 -10.20 -3.90
C GLY A 228 4.23 -11.03 -5.03
N TYR A 229 3.41 -10.37 -5.83
CA TYR A 229 2.64 -11.05 -6.87
C TYR A 229 3.49 -11.42 -8.08
N CYS A 230 4.56 -10.67 -8.36
CA CYS A 230 5.53 -11.05 -9.39
C CYS A 230 6.17 -12.40 -9.08
N GLU A 231 6.61 -12.63 -7.84
CA GLU A 231 7.14 -13.94 -7.41
C GLU A 231 6.08 -15.03 -7.51
N HIS A 232 4.84 -14.74 -7.11
CA HIS A 232 3.71 -15.68 -7.20
C HIS A 232 3.45 -16.15 -8.65
N LEU A 233 3.71 -15.31 -9.63
CA LEU A 233 3.52 -15.60 -11.05
C LEU A 233 4.80 -16.09 -11.74
N ASN A 234 5.92 -16.19 -11.02
CA ASN A 234 7.25 -16.51 -11.54
C ASN A 234 7.74 -15.51 -12.60
N LEU A 235 7.51 -14.20 -12.34
CA LEU A 235 7.98 -13.10 -13.19
C LEU A 235 9.29 -12.54 -12.63
N TYR A 236 10.31 -12.41 -13.47
CA TYR A 236 11.67 -12.06 -13.10
C TYR A 236 12.15 -10.75 -13.76
N SER A 237 13.47 -10.51 -13.73
CA SER A 237 14.08 -9.26 -14.19
C SER A 237 13.81 -8.93 -15.67
N ASP A 238 13.61 -9.93 -16.50
CA ASP A 238 13.33 -9.75 -17.92
C ASP A 238 11.83 -9.45 -18.21
N ASP A 239 11.00 -9.53 -17.18
CA ASP A 239 9.57 -9.32 -17.28
C ASP A 239 9.13 -7.97 -16.72
N ILE A 240 9.73 -7.55 -15.61
CA ILE A 240 9.38 -6.29 -14.91
C ILE A 240 10.65 -5.49 -14.64
N ASP A 241 10.67 -4.22 -15.06
CA ASP A 241 11.84 -3.35 -14.91
C ASP A 241 11.98 -2.78 -13.49
N ILE A 242 10.87 -2.29 -12.92
CA ILE A 242 10.86 -1.61 -11.62
C ILE A 242 9.71 -2.14 -10.76
N ILE A 243 10.04 -2.59 -9.56
CA ILE A 243 9.10 -2.96 -8.51
C ILE A 243 9.14 -1.88 -7.43
N ASN A 244 7.99 -1.29 -7.08
CA ASN A 244 7.83 -0.49 -5.87
C ASN A 244 7.23 -1.33 -4.76
N GLY A 245 7.78 -1.22 -3.56
CA GLY A 245 7.30 -1.93 -2.37
C GLY A 245 7.29 -1.06 -1.13
N THR A 246 6.65 -1.55 -0.08
CA THR A 246 6.55 -0.84 1.21
C THR A 246 7.05 -1.69 2.37
N LEU A 247 7.62 -1.02 3.36
CA LEU A 247 7.94 -1.61 4.66
C LEU A 247 6.83 -1.34 5.69
N GLY A 248 5.88 -0.45 5.36
CA GLY A 248 4.85 0.05 6.27
C GLY A 248 3.56 -0.77 6.35
N LYS A 249 3.49 -1.93 5.66
CA LYS A 249 2.29 -2.78 5.67
C LYS A 249 2.62 -4.18 6.20
N ALA A 250 2.68 -5.21 5.36
CA ALA A 250 2.93 -6.57 5.83
C ALA A 250 4.25 -6.74 6.59
N PHE A 251 5.28 -5.95 6.28
CA PHE A 251 6.53 -5.94 7.05
C PHE A 251 6.43 -5.19 8.39
N GLY A 252 5.38 -4.42 8.65
CA GLY A 252 5.02 -3.88 9.96
C GLY A 252 5.88 -2.73 10.49
N VAL A 253 6.77 -2.14 9.69
CA VAL A 253 7.64 -1.03 10.09
C VAL A 253 7.33 0.26 9.31
N GLN A 254 8.32 1.04 8.92
CA GLN A 254 8.15 2.25 8.12
C GLN A 254 9.19 2.30 7.00
N GLY A 255 8.79 2.86 5.86
CA GLY A 255 9.64 3.05 4.71
C GLY A 255 9.00 2.53 3.43
N GLY A 256 9.68 2.79 2.32
CA GLY A 256 9.36 2.26 1.01
C GLY A 256 10.64 2.05 0.22
N TYR A 257 10.52 1.42 -0.93
CA TYR A 257 11.68 1.13 -1.77
C TYR A 257 11.27 0.88 -3.21
N ILE A 258 12.23 1.00 -4.10
CA ILE A 258 12.16 0.43 -5.43
C ILE A 258 13.23 -0.65 -5.59
N SER A 259 12.98 -1.64 -6.45
CA SER A 259 13.94 -2.69 -6.81
C SER A 259 13.91 -2.93 -8.31
N GLY A 260 15.07 -3.20 -8.91
CA GLY A 260 15.21 -3.40 -10.34
C GLY A 260 16.67 -3.62 -10.77
N ASN A 261 16.93 -3.39 -12.06
CA ASN A 261 18.28 -3.44 -12.63
C ASN A 261 19.17 -2.34 -12.00
N GLN A 262 20.46 -2.66 -11.81
CA GLN A 262 21.44 -1.77 -11.17
C GLN A 262 21.52 -0.39 -11.85
N LYS A 263 21.53 -0.34 -13.19
CA LYS A 263 21.63 0.93 -13.95
C LYS A 263 20.39 1.83 -13.73
N ILE A 264 19.22 1.23 -13.70
CA ILE A 264 17.95 1.96 -13.44
C ILE A 264 17.97 2.54 -12.03
N ILE A 265 18.30 1.72 -11.03
CA ILE A 265 18.33 2.12 -9.63
C ILE A 265 19.39 3.21 -9.38
N ASP A 266 20.59 3.07 -9.95
CA ASP A 266 21.66 4.08 -9.81
C ASP A 266 21.31 5.41 -10.48
N ALA A 267 20.67 5.36 -11.64
CA ALA A 267 20.20 6.56 -12.32
C ALA A 267 19.10 7.28 -11.52
N ILE A 268 18.10 6.55 -11.01
CA ILE A 268 17.04 7.13 -10.16
C ILE A 268 17.64 7.70 -8.88
N ARG A 269 18.55 6.99 -8.20
CA ARG A 269 19.27 7.46 -7.01
C ARG A 269 19.97 8.79 -7.23
N SER A 270 20.53 8.99 -8.43
CA SER A 270 21.32 10.17 -8.78
C SER A 270 20.46 11.39 -9.17
N VAL A 271 19.18 11.19 -9.53
CA VAL A 271 18.30 12.23 -10.08
C VAL A 271 17.11 12.54 -9.15
N ALA A 272 16.67 11.57 -8.33
CA ALA A 272 15.48 11.70 -7.49
C ALA A 272 15.71 12.67 -6.32
N SER A 273 15.24 13.91 -6.43
CA SER A 273 15.42 14.95 -5.39
C SER A 273 14.79 14.55 -4.05
N GLY A 274 13.67 13.84 -4.05
CA GLY A 274 13.03 13.36 -2.81
C GLY A 274 13.78 12.21 -2.13
N PHE A 275 14.76 11.62 -2.80
CA PHE A 275 15.76 10.74 -2.18
C PHE A 275 16.96 11.56 -1.70
N ILE A 276 17.53 12.40 -2.57
CA ILE A 276 18.79 13.12 -2.33
C ILE A 276 18.68 14.08 -1.14
N PHE A 277 17.56 14.83 -1.04
CA PHE A 277 17.39 15.94 -0.09
C PHE A 277 16.50 15.58 1.12
N THR A 278 16.07 14.34 1.24
CA THR A 278 15.24 13.88 2.37
C THR A 278 16.10 13.17 3.39
N THR A 279 15.89 13.45 4.69
CA THR A 279 16.49 12.69 5.79
C THR A 279 16.17 11.20 5.61
N SER A 280 17.17 10.34 5.70
CA SER A 280 17.00 8.89 5.57
C SER A 280 16.19 8.31 6.75
N ILE A 281 15.54 7.18 6.51
CA ILE A 281 14.89 6.43 7.60
C ILE A 281 15.93 6.05 8.66
N SER A 282 15.51 5.90 9.93
CA SER A 282 16.46 5.60 10.99
C SER A 282 17.04 4.18 10.85
N PRO A 283 18.27 3.93 11.33
CA PRO A 283 18.84 2.58 11.37
C PRO A 283 17.95 1.58 12.11
N VAL A 284 17.23 2.03 13.13
CA VAL A 284 16.26 1.23 13.90
C VAL A 284 15.15 0.68 13.00
N MET A 285 14.59 1.51 12.11
CA MET A 285 13.58 1.07 11.14
C MET A 285 14.16 0.10 10.11
N CYS A 286 15.40 0.33 9.67
CA CYS A 286 16.09 -0.60 8.77
C CYS A 286 16.30 -1.97 9.44
N ALA A 287 16.73 -2.01 10.70
CA ALA A 287 16.92 -3.25 11.46
C ALA A 287 15.59 -4.01 11.61
N GLY A 288 14.52 -3.33 11.95
CA GLY A 288 13.18 -3.94 12.03
C GLY A 288 12.73 -4.51 10.69
N ALA A 289 12.97 -3.80 9.59
CA ALA A 289 12.63 -4.27 8.25
C ALA A 289 13.43 -5.52 7.85
N ILE A 290 14.75 -5.54 8.09
CA ILE A 290 15.61 -6.70 7.85
C ILE A 290 15.11 -7.91 8.63
N ALA A 291 14.81 -7.72 9.91
CA ALA A 291 14.30 -8.79 10.78
C ALA A 291 12.94 -9.30 10.27
N SER A 292 12.03 -8.40 9.89
CA SER A 292 10.72 -8.76 9.37
C SER A 292 10.81 -9.56 8.07
N ILE A 293 11.64 -9.14 7.12
CA ILE A 293 11.85 -9.85 5.85
C ILE A 293 12.38 -11.26 6.13
N LYS A 294 13.42 -11.39 6.97
CA LYS A 294 13.99 -12.70 7.33
C LYS A 294 12.96 -13.59 8.01
N TYR A 295 12.25 -13.05 8.99
CA TYR A 295 11.21 -13.81 9.71
C TYR A 295 10.13 -14.33 8.76
N LEU A 296 9.64 -13.51 7.85
CA LEU A 296 8.58 -13.90 6.92
C LEU A 296 9.06 -14.90 5.85
N LYS A 297 10.35 -14.88 5.45
CA LYS A 297 10.91 -15.93 4.58
C LYS A 297 10.82 -17.31 5.24
N ASP A 298 11.10 -17.38 6.54
CA ASP A 298 11.15 -18.65 7.29
C ASP A 298 9.79 -19.08 7.86
N HIS A 299 8.78 -18.19 7.88
CA HIS A 299 7.49 -18.40 8.52
C HIS A 299 6.32 -18.19 7.55
N ASP A 300 6.27 -18.97 6.47
CA ASP A 300 5.24 -18.91 5.44
C ASP A 300 3.83 -19.21 5.95
N TRP A 301 3.71 -19.89 7.11
CA TRP A 301 2.43 -20.18 7.76
C TRP A 301 1.61 -18.92 8.05
N LEU A 302 2.26 -17.77 8.34
CA LEU A 302 1.57 -16.49 8.54
C LEU A 302 0.82 -16.06 7.28
N ARG A 303 1.46 -16.18 6.10
CA ARG A 303 0.84 -15.85 4.82
C ARG A 303 -0.32 -16.79 4.51
N ARG A 304 -0.13 -18.09 4.76
CA ARG A 304 -1.20 -19.09 4.54
C ARG A 304 -2.41 -18.84 5.45
N GLU A 305 -2.18 -18.59 6.73
CA GLU A 305 -3.27 -18.29 7.68
C GLU A 305 -3.96 -16.98 7.32
N HIS A 306 -3.22 -15.95 6.91
CA HIS A 306 -3.78 -14.69 6.44
C HIS A 306 -4.74 -14.88 5.25
N GLN A 307 -4.32 -15.61 4.21
CA GLN A 307 -5.17 -15.91 3.05
C GLN A 307 -6.39 -16.75 3.44
N LYS A 308 -6.22 -17.73 4.33
CA LYS A 308 -7.32 -18.53 4.86
C LYS A 308 -8.35 -17.67 5.59
N LYS A 309 -7.92 -16.76 6.48
CA LYS A 309 -8.80 -15.83 7.22
C LYS A 309 -9.53 -14.88 6.27
N ALA A 310 -8.85 -14.36 5.25
CA ALA A 310 -9.46 -13.50 4.24
C ALA A 310 -10.55 -14.23 3.45
N ASN A 311 -10.29 -15.46 3.03
CA ASN A 311 -11.28 -16.29 2.31
C ASN A 311 -12.45 -16.66 3.20
N GLN A 312 -12.18 -17.09 4.44
CA GLN A 312 -13.22 -17.40 5.43
C GLN A 312 -14.18 -16.22 5.64
N LEU A 313 -13.63 -15.02 5.87
CA LEU A 313 -14.44 -13.82 6.07
C LEU A 313 -15.27 -13.47 4.82
N LYS A 314 -14.70 -13.57 3.61
CA LYS A 314 -15.46 -13.35 2.37
C LYS A 314 -16.65 -14.31 2.26
N HIS A 315 -16.46 -15.60 2.57
CA HIS A 315 -17.54 -16.58 2.58
C HIS A 315 -18.63 -16.22 3.60
N MET A 316 -18.24 -15.82 4.82
CA MET A 316 -19.20 -15.42 5.86
C MET A 316 -20.00 -14.18 5.47
N LEU A 317 -19.36 -13.17 4.86
CA LEU A 317 -20.03 -11.96 4.39
C LEU A 317 -21.03 -12.28 3.26
N ASN A 318 -20.65 -13.11 2.30
CA ASN A 318 -21.52 -13.55 1.21
C ASN A 318 -22.74 -14.35 1.73
N HIS A 319 -22.52 -15.26 2.68
CA HIS A 319 -23.61 -15.99 3.34
C HIS A 319 -24.57 -15.09 4.13
N ALA A 320 -24.06 -13.97 4.61
CA ALA A 320 -24.84 -12.96 5.32
C ALA A 320 -25.50 -11.94 4.39
N GLU A 321 -25.39 -12.12 3.06
CA GLU A 321 -25.88 -11.23 2.02
C GLU A 321 -25.32 -9.81 2.09
N ILE A 322 -24.14 -9.65 2.73
CA ILE A 322 -23.42 -8.38 2.81
C ILE A 322 -22.65 -8.17 1.50
N LYS A 323 -22.97 -7.10 0.78
CA LYS A 323 -22.42 -6.80 -0.54
C LYS A 323 -20.93 -6.45 -0.46
N VAL A 324 -20.08 -7.36 -0.92
CA VAL A 324 -18.64 -7.12 -1.17
C VAL A 324 -18.45 -6.68 -2.62
N HIS A 325 -17.40 -5.90 -2.90
CA HIS A 325 -17.06 -5.50 -4.27
C HIS A 325 -16.88 -6.74 -5.16
N GLU A 326 -17.50 -6.74 -6.33
CA GLU A 326 -17.64 -7.94 -7.20
C GLU A 326 -16.29 -8.53 -7.65
N ASN A 327 -15.28 -7.68 -7.87
CA ASN A 327 -13.96 -8.10 -8.32
C ASN A 327 -12.99 -8.39 -7.17
N ALA A 328 -13.41 -8.24 -5.90
CA ALA A 328 -12.54 -8.44 -4.74
C ALA A 328 -12.15 -9.92 -4.58
N CYS A 329 -10.94 -10.24 -4.97
CA CYS A 329 -10.41 -11.62 -4.91
C CYS A 329 -9.26 -11.78 -3.90
N THR A 330 -8.74 -10.67 -3.32
CA THR A 330 -7.57 -10.67 -2.43
C THR A 330 -7.96 -10.63 -0.94
N HIS A 331 -6.99 -10.32 -0.08
CA HIS A 331 -7.14 -10.08 1.36
C HIS A 331 -7.81 -8.74 1.69
N ILE A 332 -7.97 -7.85 0.72
CA ILE A 332 -8.69 -6.59 0.88
C ILE A 332 -10.16 -6.85 0.57
N ILE A 333 -11.03 -6.60 1.55
CA ILE A 333 -12.46 -6.93 1.46
C ILE A 333 -13.28 -5.65 1.56
N PRO A 334 -13.65 -5.02 0.42
CA PRO A 334 -14.46 -3.82 0.41
C PRO A 334 -15.94 -4.15 0.54
N VAL A 335 -16.57 -3.82 1.65
CA VAL A 335 -18.03 -3.89 1.85
C VAL A 335 -18.66 -2.62 1.27
N MET A 336 -19.46 -2.77 0.22
CA MET A 336 -20.00 -1.66 -0.56
C MET A 336 -21.19 -1.01 0.14
N ILE A 337 -21.11 0.30 0.33
CA ILE A 337 -22.18 1.13 0.95
C ILE A 337 -22.78 2.10 -0.07
N ASN A 338 -21.95 2.64 -0.98
CA ASN A 338 -22.32 3.52 -2.09
C ASN A 338 -22.97 4.87 -1.66
N ASP A 339 -22.70 5.31 -0.44
CA ASP A 339 -23.17 6.56 0.12
C ASP A 339 -22.25 7.04 1.24
N ALA A 340 -21.73 8.25 1.15
CA ALA A 340 -20.71 8.78 2.07
C ALA A 340 -21.24 8.93 3.51
N PHE A 341 -22.48 9.38 3.69
CA PHE A 341 -23.06 9.55 5.03
C PHE A 341 -23.41 8.21 5.67
N LYS A 342 -23.99 7.28 4.90
CA LYS A 342 -24.27 5.93 5.38
C LYS A 342 -23.00 5.21 5.73
N CYS A 343 -21.95 5.33 4.92
CA CYS A 343 -20.64 4.72 5.15
C CYS A 343 -20.03 5.24 6.47
N LYS A 344 -20.04 6.58 6.66
CA LYS A 344 -19.56 7.16 7.92
C LYS A 344 -20.42 6.74 9.11
N THR A 345 -21.74 6.80 8.99
CA THR A 345 -22.67 6.40 10.06
C THR A 345 -22.48 4.93 10.44
N ALA A 346 -22.29 4.04 9.45
CA ALA A 346 -22.03 2.63 9.70
C ALA A 346 -20.72 2.43 10.45
N SER A 347 -19.63 3.10 10.04
CA SER A 347 -18.34 3.07 10.73
C SER A 347 -18.46 3.57 12.18
N ASP A 348 -19.15 4.70 12.39
CA ASP A 348 -19.34 5.29 13.73
C ASP A 348 -20.15 4.34 14.65
N LYS A 349 -21.22 3.71 14.14
CA LYS A 349 -22.01 2.73 14.90
C LYS A 349 -21.19 1.49 15.24
N LEU A 350 -20.43 0.93 14.27
CA LEU A 350 -19.56 -0.21 14.51
C LEU A 350 -18.56 0.08 15.63
N LEU A 351 -17.95 1.26 15.62
CA LEU A 351 -16.99 1.67 16.65
C LEU A 351 -17.65 1.90 18.02
N ASN A 352 -18.74 2.69 18.05
CA ASN A 352 -19.37 3.11 19.30
C ASN A 352 -20.15 1.98 19.99
N ASP A 353 -20.93 1.21 19.22
CA ASP A 353 -21.87 0.25 19.79
C ASP A 353 -21.25 -1.15 19.93
N TYR A 354 -20.37 -1.53 18.98
CA TYR A 354 -19.81 -2.89 18.90
C TYR A 354 -18.31 -2.98 19.23
N GLY A 355 -17.59 -1.85 19.34
CA GLY A 355 -16.13 -1.87 19.53
C GLY A 355 -15.37 -2.39 18.30
N ILE A 356 -15.93 -2.24 17.12
CA ILE A 356 -15.36 -2.67 15.85
C ILE A 356 -14.87 -1.45 15.09
N TYR A 357 -13.55 -1.36 14.85
CA TYR A 357 -12.98 -0.23 14.12
C TYR A 357 -12.72 -0.57 12.66
N ILE A 358 -13.47 0.10 11.78
CA ILE A 358 -13.30 0.06 10.33
C ILE A 358 -13.43 1.48 9.81
N GLN A 359 -12.39 1.97 9.11
CA GLN A 359 -12.40 3.31 8.53
C GLN A 359 -13.33 3.37 7.30
N PRO A 360 -14.22 4.38 7.21
CA PRO A 360 -15.00 4.60 6.01
C PRO A 360 -14.09 5.13 4.89
N ILE A 361 -14.25 4.61 3.69
CA ILE A 361 -13.52 5.06 2.49
C ILE A 361 -14.49 5.83 1.61
N ASN A 362 -14.28 7.14 1.55
CA ASN A 362 -15.10 8.10 0.82
C ASN A 362 -14.25 8.89 -0.18
N SER A 363 -14.92 9.68 -1.04
CA SER A 363 -14.24 10.63 -1.93
C SER A 363 -13.29 11.57 -1.15
N PRO A 364 -12.07 11.89 -1.68
CA PRO A 364 -11.58 11.58 -3.04
C PRO A 364 -10.81 10.25 -3.15
N THR A 365 -10.79 9.40 -2.11
CA THR A 365 -10.07 8.12 -2.14
C THR A 365 -10.72 7.13 -3.11
N VAL A 366 -12.04 7.17 -3.22
CA VAL A 366 -12.86 6.44 -4.19
C VAL A 366 -13.85 7.40 -4.85
N GLU A 367 -14.40 7.03 -5.99
CA GLU A 367 -15.43 7.84 -6.68
C GLU A 367 -16.69 7.94 -5.82
N SER A 368 -17.36 9.09 -5.93
CA SER A 368 -18.66 9.30 -5.26
C SER A 368 -19.70 8.30 -5.76
N GLY A 369 -20.44 7.68 -4.84
CA GLY A 369 -21.37 6.59 -5.16
C GLY A 369 -20.72 5.19 -5.10
N THR A 370 -19.43 5.11 -4.74
CA THR A 370 -18.70 3.85 -4.58
C THR A 370 -18.04 3.70 -3.20
N GLU A 371 -18.58 4.44 -2.23
CA GLU A 371 -18.07 4.43 -0.85
C GLU A 371 -18.21 3.04 -0.22
N ARG A 372 -17.24 2.70 0.63
CA ARG A 372 -17.11 1.36 1.19
C ARG A 372 -16.47 1.34 2.57
N LEU A 373 -16.72 0.27 3.31
CA LEU A 373 -15.93 -0.11 4.48
C LEU A 373 -14.85 -1.09 4.02
N ARG A 374 -13.57 -0.70 4.13
CA ARG A 374 -12.45 -1.52 3.69
C ARG A 374 -11.97 -2.39 4.85
N ILE A 375 -12.27 -3.68 4.78
CA ILE A 375 -11.89 -4.66 5.80
C ILE A 375 -10.61 -5.36 5.38
N ALA A 376 -9.68 -5.50 6.33
CA ALA A 376 -8.41 -6.20 6.17
C ALA A 376 -8.23 -7.18 7.33
N PRO A 377 -8.64 -8.44 7.19
CA PRO A 377 -8.42 -9.46 8.21
C PRO A 377 -6.93 -9.76 8.34
N THR A 378 -6.52 -10.24 9.51
CA THR A 378 -5.15 -10.65 9.82
C THR A 378 -5.13 -12.08 10.34
N PRO A 379 -3.99 -12.77 10.41
CA PRO A 379 -3.91 -14.12 10.99
C PRO A 379 -4.43 -14.22 12.42
N TYR A 380 -4.47 -13.10 13.14
CA TYR A 380 -4.83 -13.02 14.56
C TYR A 380 -6.31 -12.73 14.82
N HIS A 381 -7.10 -12.46 13.77
CA HIS A 381 -8.55 -12.38 13.92
C HIS A 381 -9.12 -13.78 14.15
N THR A 382 -9.74 -13.98 15.31
CA THR A 382 -10.35 -15.27 15.69
C THR A 382 -11.68 -15.47 14.95
N ASP A 383 -12.16 -16.72 14.92
CA ASP A 383 -13.47 -17.05 14.33
C ASP A 383 -14.60 -16.34 15.09
N THR A 384 -14.48 -16.19 16.43
CA THR A 384 -15.43 -15.43 17.24
C THR A 384 -15.47 -13.96 16.79
N MET A 385 -14.32 -13.30 16.60
CA MET A 385 -14.26 -11.93 16.09
C MET A 385 -14.92 -11.79 14.72
N MET A 386 -14.76 -12.78 13.83
CA MET A 386 -15.42 -12.77 12.51
C MET A 386 -16.94 -12.88 12.62
N VAL A 387 -17.43 -13.76 13.49
CA VAL A 387 -18.87 -13.89 13.75
C VAL A 387 -19.44 -12.58 14.32
N GLU A 388 -18.76 -11.98 15.29
CA GLU A 388 -19.13 -10.69 15.87
C GLU A 388 -19.17 -9.57 14.81
N LEU A 389 -18.15 -9.51 13.93
CA LEU A 389 -18.09 -8.54 12.84
C LEU A 389 -19.28 -8.69 11.90
N VAL A 390 -19.54 -9.91 11.41
CA VAL A 390 -20.62 -10.17 10.46
C VAL A 390 -21.99 -9.86 11.09
N SER A 391 -22.20 -10.23 12.35
CA SER A 391 -23.43 -9.92 13.10
C SER A 391 -23.62 -8.40 13.26
N ALA A 392 -22.57 -7.68 13.62
CA ALA A 392 -22.61 -6.23 13.77
C ALA A 392 -22.89 -5.53 12.43
N LEU A 393 -22.23 -5.96 11.35
CA LEU A 393 -22.49 -5.43 10.00
C LEU A 393 -23.95 -5.64 9.58
N LYS A 394 -24.53 -6.83 9.81
CA LYS A 394 -25.96 -7.08 9.54
C LYS A 394 -26.86 -6.11 10.30
N ASN A 395 -26.61 -5.92 11.59
CA ASN A 395 -27.41 -5.01 12.43
C ASN A 395 -27.28 -3.55 12.01
N VAL A 396 -26.13 -3.14 11.50
CA VAL A 396 -25.85 -1.74 11.10
C VAL A 396 -26.34 -1.44 9.69
N LEU A 397 -26.28 -2.41 8.77
CA LEU A 397 -26.57 -2.19 7.36
C LEU A 397 -28.03 -2.50 6.97
N PHE A 398 -28.72 -3.40 7.69
CA PHE A 398 -30.05 -3.88 7.33
C PHE A 398 -31.17 -3.48 8.33
N LYS A 399 -30.80 -2.78 9.42
CA LYS A 399 -31.74 -2.16 10.35
C LYS A 399 -31.68 -0.63 10.26
#